data_c510bfa2f663ff4d0ec104e9d6b27838
#
_entry.id   c510bfa2f663ff4d0ec104e9d6b27838
#
_cell.length_a   1.000
_cell.length_b   1.000
_cell.length_c   1.000
_cell.angle_alpha   90.00
_cell.angle_beta   90.00
_cell.angle_gamma   90.00
#
_symmetry.space_group_name_H-M   'P 1'
#
loop_
_entity.id
_entity.type
_entity.pdbx_description
1 polymer ?
#
loop_
_entity_poly.entity_id
_entity_poly.type
_entity_poly.pdbx_seq_one_letter_code
_entity_poly.pdbx_strand_id
1 'polypeptide(L)'
;TYNIRTAGQANIPVLGLGTWQSTGQDCIDVVSKALKMGYEHIDTAQAYGNEKEVGQGIKQSGVARDKFFLTTKIFPDDMKFEAEKLQAAAKKSLENLDTDYVDLLLLHWPDDRVDLAKTIPALCELQKQGLTRHIGVSNFNIANIIEAKKYADVPIVVNQVEFHPFIKQNTLQTFLNNHHILLEAYSPLARGDVFNNETI
;
A
#
# COMPACT_ATOMS: atom_id res chain seq x y z
N THR A 1 23.11 -7.76 -8.92
CA THR A 1 22.06 -6.75 -8.58
C THR A 1 21.01 -6.85 -9.65
N TYR A 2 19.80 -7.27 -9.31
CA TYR A 2 18.68 -7.23 -10.24
C TYR A 2 18.24 -5.78 -10.38
N ASN A 3 18.18 -5.25 -11.61
CA ASN A 3 17.57 -3.95 -11.86
C ASN A 3 16.05 -4.09 -11.72
N ILE A 4 15.51 -3.79 -10.53
CA ILE A 4 14.07 -3.75 -10.32
C ILE A 4 13.53 -2.52 -11.04
N ARG A 5 12.58 -2.74 -11.95
CA ARG A 5 11.90 -1.65 -12.64
C ARG A 5 10.96 -0.95 -11.66
N THR A 6 10.80 0.34 -11.81
CA THR A 6 9.83 1.16 -11.09
C THR A 6 8.69 1.61 -12.01
N ALA A 7 7.55 1.94 -11.44
CA ALA A 7 6.37 2.39 -12.18
C ALA A 7 5.69 3.58 -11.50
N GLY A 8 4.93 4.32 -12.29
CA GLY A 8 4.15 5.47 -11.83
C GLY A 8 4.98 6.68 -11.43
N GLN A 9 4.30 7.73 -10.99
CA GLN A 9 4.92 9.00 -10.57
C GLN A 9 5.76 8.86 -9.28
N ALA A 10 5.42 7.90 -8.45
CA ALA A 10 6.11 7.63 -7.18
C ALA A 10 7.32 6.68 -7.33
N ASN A 11 7.65 6.25 -8.54
CA ASN A 11 8.73 5.29 -8.83
C ASN A 11 8.61 4.01 -7.97
N ILE A 12 7.42 3.45 -7.88
CA ILE A 12 7.14 2.25 -7.08
C ILE A 12 7.82 1.04 -7.72
N PRO A 13 8.64 0.26 -6.98
CA PRO A 13 9.20 -0.98 -7.52
C PRO A 13 8.10 -1.94 -7.94
N VAL A 14 8.15 -2.45 -9.18
CA VAL A 14 7.08 -3.28 -9.77
C VAL A 14 6.94 -4.65 -9.14
N LEU A 15 7.94 -5.10 -8.38
CA LEU A 15 7.91 -6.34 -7.61
C LEU A 15 7.94 -6.00 -6.13
N GLY A 16 6.86 -6.32 -5.42
CA GLY A 16 6.73 -6.15 -3.98
C GLY A 16 6.48 -7.46 -3.25
N LEU A 17 6.89 -7.51 -1.99
CA LEU A 17 6.51 -8.57 -1.06
C LEU A 17 5.30 -8.12 -0.26
N GLY A 18 4.15 -8.79 -0.45
CA GLY A 18 2.98 -8.65 0.41
C GLY A 18 3.11 -9.49 1.67
N THR A 19 2.69 -8.94 2.81
CA THR A 19 2.83 -9.59 4.12
C THR A 19 1.51 -10.12 4.70
N TRP A 20 0.42 -10.08 3.94
CA TRP A 20 -0.87 -10.59 4.39
C TRP A 20 -0.79 -12.06 4.78
N GLN A 21 -1.35 -12.42 5.94
CA GLN A 21 -1.32 -13.76 6.56
C GLN A 21 0.08 -14.24 7.00
N SER A 22 1.11 -13.42 6.92
CA SER A 22 2.41 -13.72 7.49
C SER A 22 2.45 -13.23 8.94
N THR A 23 2.78 -14.09 9.90
CA THR A 23 2.72 -13.75 11.34
C THR A 23 3.95 -14.28 12.09
N GLY A 24 4.21 -13.68 13.26
CA GLY A 24 5.25 -14.14 14.16
C GLY A 24 6.66 -14.20 13.54
N GLN A 25 7.44 -15.20 13.92
CA GLN A 25 8.83 -15.35 13.47
C GLN A 25 8.94 -15.54 11.96
N ASP A 26 7.98 -16.25 11.34
CA ASP A 26 7.97 -16.45 9.88
C ASP A 26 7.86 -15.11 9.13
N CYS A 27 7.05 -14.18 9.61
CA CYS A 27 6.96 -12.84 9.03
C CYS A 27 8.30 -12.09 9.11
N ILE A 28 8.92 -12.10 10.28
CA ILE A 28 10.22 -11.48 10.52
C ILE A 28 11.27 -12.04 9.55
N ASP A 29 11.34 -13.36 9.45
CA ASP A 29 12.36 -14.04 8.64
C ASP A 29 12.13 -13.84 7.13
N VAL A 30 10.88 -13.88 6.68
CA VAL A 30 10.53 -13.67 5.26
C VAL A 30 10.85 -12.24 4.83
N VAL A 31 10.44 -11.22 5.61
CA VAL A 31 10.75 -9.82 5.33
C VAL A 31 12.27 -9.59 5.30
N SER A 32 12.98 -10.09 6.31
CA SER A 32 14.43 -9.97 6.39
C SER A 32 15.14 -10.63 5.21
N LYS A 33 14.73 -11.85 4.84
CA LYS A 33 15.27 -12.57 3.68
C LYS A 33 14.98 -11.82 2.38
N ALA A 34 13.75 -11.37 2.15
CA ALA A 34 13.38 -10.68 0.93
C ALA A 34 14.24 -9.44 0.69
N LEU A 35 14.41 -8.60 1.70
CA LEU A 35 15.26 -7.41 1.61
C LEU A 35 16.73 -7.79 1.32
N LYS A 36 17.28 -8.81 1.99
CA LYS A 36 18.65 -9.31 1.72
C LYS A 36 18.81 -9.89 0.32
N MET A 37 17.74 -10.45 -0.25
CA MET A 37 17.72 -10.98 -1.62
C MET A 37 17.57 -9.89 -2.68
N GLY A 38 17.29 -8.64 -2.28
CA GLY A 38 17.16 -7.51 -3.18
C GLY A 38 15.72 -7.14 -3.54
N TYR A 39 14.72 -7.59 -2.79
CA TYR A 39 13.39 -6.96 -2.87
C TYR A 39 13.50 -5.50 -2.41
N GLU A 40 12.92 -4.62 -3.19
CA GLU A 40 12.93 -3.19 -2.94
C GLU A 40 11.54 -2.63 -2.59
N HIS A 41 10.53 -3.49 -2.40
CA HIS A 41 9.19 -3.07 -1.98
C HIS A 41 8.61 -4.08 -0.98
N ILE A 42 8.17 -3.56 0.18
CA ILE A 42 7.44 -4.31 1.20
C ILE A 42 6.06 -3.67 1.35
N ASP A 43 5.02 -4.49 1.22
CA ASP A 43 3.62 -4.08 1.35
C ASP A 43 3.00 -4.75 2.56
N THR A 44 2.53 -3.95 3.51
CA THR A 44 1.80 -4.39 4.70
C THR A 44 0.51 -3.58 4.87
N ALA A 45 -0.19 -3.77 5.98
CA ALA A 45 -1.35 -2.98 6.37
C ALA A 45 -1.60 -3.09 7.88
N GLN A 46 -2.16 -2.06 8.47
CA GLN A 46 -2.60 -2.06 9.88
C GLN A 46 -3.54 -3.24 10.18
N ALA A 47 -4.50 -3.51 9.29
CA ALA A 47 -5.47 -4.60 9.43
C ALA A 47 -4.84 -6.01 9.41
N TYR A 48 -3.59 -6.16 8.97
CA TYR A 48 -2.92 -7.47 8.99
C TYR A 48 -2.42 -7.86 10.39
N GLY A 49 -2.32 -6.88 11.31
CA GLY A 49 -1.88 -7.08 12.69
C GLY A 49 -0.41 -7.47 12.85
N ASN A 50 0.39 -7.34 11.78
CA ASN A 50 1.78 -7.80 11.71
C ASN A 50 2.81 -6.69 11.44
N GLU A 51 2.42 -5.42 11.54
CA GLU A 51 3.35 -4.30 11.27
C GLU A 51 4.58 -4.34 12.19
N LYS A 52 4.45 -4.83 13.43
CA LYS A 52 5.59 -4.97 14.36
C LYS A 52 6.59 -6.01 13.87
N GLU A 53 6.11 -7.14 13.42
CA GLU A 53 6.92 -8.20 12.84
C GLU A 53 7.60 -7.75 11.55
N VAL A 54 6.89 -6.99 10.72
CA VAL A 54 7.47 -6.37 9.52
C VAL A 54 8.60 -5.40 9.90
N GLY A 55 8.39 -4.51 10.87
CA GLY A 55 9.42 -3.62 11.40
C GLY A 55 10.64 -4.38 11.94
N GLN A 56 10.42 -5.45 12.70
CA GLN A 56 11.49 -6.32 13.20
C GLN A 56 12.25 -7.01 12.05
N GLY A 57 11.55 -7.49 11.02
CA GLY A 57 12.16 -8.09 9.84
C GLY A 57 12.99 -7.10 9.03
N ILE A 58 12.52 -5.87 8.88
CA ILE A 58 13.28 -4.76 8.27
C ILE A 58 14.57 -4.54 9.08
N LYS A 59 14.48 -4.37 10.38
CA LYS A 59 15.63 -4.18 11.27
C LYS A 59 16.62 -5.34 11.21
N GLN A 60 16.13 -6.58 11.24
CA GLN A 60 16.96 -7.81 11.12
C GLN A 60 17.63 -7.92 9.74
N SER A 61 17.07 -7.32 8.70
CA SER A 61 17.69 -7.33 7.37
C SER A 61 19.01 -6.56 7.31
N GLY A 62 19.13 -5.50 8.11
CA GLY A 62 20.25 -4.56 8.06
C GLY A 62 20.27 -3.68 6.81
N VAL A 63 19.22 -3.74 5.97
CA VAL A 63 19.08 -2.88 4.79
C VAL A 63 18.65 -1.49 5.21
N ALA A 64 19.35 -0.46 4.74
CA ALA A 64 19.04 0.92 5.09
C ALA A 64 17.64 1.31 4.60
N ARG A 65 16.91 2.13 5.39
CA ARG A 65 15.51 2.50 5.14
C ARG A 65 15.29 3.16 3.77
N ASP A 66 16.27 3.88 3.25
CA ASP A 66 16.23 4.56 1.95
C ASP A 66 16.46 3.64 0.74
N LYS A 67 16.71 2.35 0.96
CA LYS A 67 16.98 1.35 -0.09
C LYS A 67 15.77 0.53 -0.50
N PHE A 68 14.65 0.74 0.14
CA PHE A 68 13.40 0.05 -0.20
C PHE A 68 12.18 0.95 -0.01
N PHE A 69 11.14 0.62 -0.72
CA PHE A 69 9.84 1.26 -0.69
C PHE A 69 8.94 0.53 0.30
N LEU A 70 8.36 1.24 1.26
CA LEU A 70 7.49 0.66 2.29
C LEU A 70 6.08 1.21 2.14
N THR A 71 5.13 0.30 1.97
CA THR A 71 3.69 0.60 1.92
C THR A 71 2.99 0.07 3.16
N THR A 72 2.13 0.89 3.75
CA THR A 72 1.11 0.43 4.71
C THR A 72 -0.25 1.03 4.39
N LYS A 73 -1.30 0.52 5.04
CA LYS A 73 -2.69 0.87 4.74
C LYS A 73 -3.48 1.04 6.01
N ILE A 74 -4.34 2.06 6.06
CA ILE A 74 -5.25 2.30 7.18
C ILE A 74 -6.64 1.82 6.79
N PHE A 75 -7.24 1.01 7.68
CA PHE A 75 -8.56 0.45 7.47
C PHE A 75 -9.66 1.43 7.94
N PRO A 76 -10.82 1.50 7.26
CA PRO A 76 -11.89 2.44 7.59
C PRO A 76 -12.35 2.44 9.05
N ASP A 77 -12.40 1.28 9.70
CA ASP A 77 -12.85 1.16 11.09
C ASP A 77 -11.96 1.92 12.08
N ASP A 78 -10.68 2.04 11.78
CA ASP A 78 -9.72 2.77 12.61
C ASP A 78 -9.81 4.28 12.40
N MET A 79 -10.34 4.71 11.26
CA MET A 79 -10.47 6.13 10.91
C MET A 79 -11.66 6.81 11.59
N LYS A 80 -12.70 6.06 11.97
CA LYS A 80 -13.97 6.56 12.55
C LYS A 80 -14.40 7.94 12.02
N PHE A 81 -14.08 8.22 10.74
CA PHE A 81 -14.46 9.42 9.98
C PHE A 81 -13.88 10.76 10.46
N GLU A 82 -12.94 10.74 11.40
CA GLU A 82 -12.30 11.92 11.96
C GLU A 82 -10.84 12.03 11.51
N ALA A 83 -10.45 13.21 11.02
CA ALA A 83 -9.07 13.47 10.56
C ALA A 83 -8.01 13.17 11.63
N GLU A 84 -8.32 13.49 12.89
CA GLU A 84 -7.42 13.23 14.02
C GLU A 84 -7.18 11.74 14.26
N LYS A 85 -8.18 10.91 14.01
CA LYS A 85 -8.06 9.45 14.16
C LYS A 85 -7.25 8.83 13.03
N LEU A 86 -7.39 9.34 11.81
CA LEU A 86 -6.53 8.94 10.69
C LEU A 86 -5.06 9.25 10.99
N GLN A 87 -4.79 10.45 11.54
CA GLN A 87 -3.45 10.83 11.93
C GLN A 87 -2.90 9.95 13.07
N ALA A 88 -3.73 9.64 14.06
CA ALA A 88 -3.34 8.76 15.16
C ALA A 88 -3.06 7.33 14.66
N ALA A 89 -3.89 6.81 13.75
CA ALA A 89 -3.70 5.50 13.13
C ALA A 89 -2.39 5.44 12.31
N ALA A 90 -2.10 6.48 11.51
CA ALA A 90 -0.86 6.57 10.75
C ALA A 90 0.37 6.59 11.67
N LYS A 91 0.36 7.40 12.72
CA LYS A 91 1.46 7.42 13.71
C LYS A 91 1.62 6.06 14.39
N LYS A 92 0.52 5.37 14.69
CA LYS A 92 0.56 4.03 15.29
C LYS A 92 1.20 3.00 14.35
N SER A 93 0.91 3.06 13.05
CA SER A 93 1.57 2.23 12.04
C SER A 93 3.08 2.51 11.99
N LEU A 94 3.50 3.78 12.01
CA LEU A 94 4.93 4.15 12.04
C LEU A 94 5.63 3.62 13.29
N GLU A 95 5.01 3.74 14.48
CA GLU A 95 5.52 3.15 15.72
C GLU A 95 5.69 1.63 15.61
N ASN A 96 4.69 0.93 15.07
CA ASN A 96 4.74 -0.52 14.89
C ASN A 96 5.86 -0.93 13.91
N LEU A 97 6.03 -0.18 12.84
CA LEU A 97 7.04 -0.42 11.81
C LEU A 97 8.46 0.02 12.22
N ASP A 98 8.62 0.69 13.37
CA ASP A 98 9.89 1.27 13.87
C ASP A 98 10.54 2.18 12.79
N THR A 99 9.76 3.12 12.24
CA THR A 99 10.19 4.03 11.17
C THR A 99 9.54 5.41 11.31
N ASP A 100 10.22 6.46 10.83
CA ASP A 100 9.70 7.83 10.85
C ASP A 100 8.74 8.13 9.71
N TYR A 101 8.78 7.34 8.62
CA TYR A 101 7.92 7.52 7.45
C TYR A 101 7.68 6.21 6.71
N VAL A 102 6.59 6.17 5.93
CA VAL A 102 6.39 5.19 4.86
C VAL A 102 6.50 5.87 3.48
N ASP A 103 6.80 5.10 2.45
CA ASP A 103 6.86 5.65 1.09
C ASP A 103 5.46 5.82 0.50
N LEU A 104 4.52 4.95 0.89
CA LEU A 104 3.14 5.00 0.43
C LEU A 104 2.17 4.66 1.56
N LEU A 105 1.19 5.51 1.77
CA LEU A 105 0.08 5.29 2.69
C LEU A 105 -1.23 5.19 1.91
N LEU A 106 -1.95 4.07 2.07
CA LEU A 106 -3.22 3.83 1.39
C LEU A 106 -4.41 3.90 2.34
N LEU A 107 -5.54 4.42 1.85
CA LEU A 107 -6.84 4.06 2.38
C LEU A 107 -7.16 2.64 1.92
N HIS A 108 -7.31 1.69 2.87
CA HIS A 108 -7.32 0.25 2.57
C HIS A 108 -8.57 -0.19 1.81
N TRP A 109 -9.74 0.39 2.14
CA TRP A 109 -11.02 0.14 1.49
C TRP A 109 -11.85 1.40 1.43
N PRO A 110 -12.70 1.58 0.39
CA PRO A 110 -13.77 2.55 0.46
C PRO A 110 -14.80 2.09 1.50
N ASP A 111 -15.46 3.03 2.15
CA ASP A 111 -16.54 2.76 3.08
C ASP A 111 -17.57 3.89 2.94
N ASP A 112 -18.83 3.56 2.67
CA ASP A 112 -19.90 4.54 2.47
C ASP A 112 -20.18 5.39 3.72
N ARG A 113 -19.69 4.94 4.88
CA ARG A 113 -19.73 5.71 6.14
C ARG A 113 -18.60 6.74 6.21
N VAL A 114 -17.62 6.69 5.32
CA VAL A 114 -16.45 7.58 5.30
C VAL A 114 -16.72 8.80 4.43
N ASP A 115 -16.66 9.97 5.04
CA ASP A 115 -16.74 11.25 4.34
C ASP A 115 -15.38 11.56 3.68
N LEU A 116 -15.29 11.30 2.37
CA LEU A 116 -14.05 11.55 1.61
C LEU A 116 -13.65 13.03 1.62
N ALA A 117 -14.63 13.96 1.80
CA ALA A 117 -14.33 15.39 1.92
C ALA A 117 -13.52 15.73 3.18
N LYS A 118 -13.54 14.88 4.19
CA LYS A 118 -12.72 15.02 5.41
C LYS A 118 -11.48 14.13 5.37
N THR A 119 -11.65 12.91 4.90
CA THR A 119 -10.59 11.89 4.95
C THR A 119 -9.46 12.16 3.97
N ILE A 120 -9.78 12.56 2.73
CA ILE A 120 -8.75 12.82 1.72
C ILE A 120 -7.87 14.02 2.08
N PRO A 121 -8.39 15.18 2.52
CA PRO A 121 -7.53 16.25 3.03
C PRO A 121 -6.66 15.84 4.21
N ALA A 122 -7.18 15.02 5.13
CA ALA A 122 -6.40 14.50 6.24
C ALA A 122 -5.25 13.58 5.78
N LEU A 123 -5.49 12.74 4.77
CA LEU A 123 -4.45 11.92 4.14
C LEU A 123 -3.40 12.78 3.44
N CYS A 124 -3.81 13.84 2.72
CA CYS A 124 -2.89 14.81 2.12
C CYS A 124 -2.03 15.51 3.17
N GLU A 125 -2.60 15.83 4.32
CA GLU A 125 -1.88 16.48 5.41
C GLU A 125 -0.77 15.58 5.98
N LEU A 126 -0.99 14.26 6.06
CA LEU A 126 0.07 13.30 6.47
C LEU A 126 1.27 13.32 5.51
N GLN A 127 1.05 13.50 4.22
CA GLN A 127 2.13 13.67 3.25
C GLN A 127 2.88 14.98 3.47
N LYS A 128 2.17 16.09 3.70
CA LYS A 128 2.80 17.41 3.96
C LYS A 128 3.62 17.41 5.25
N GLN A 129 3.19 16.63 6.25
CA GLN A 129 3.93 16.43 7.50
C GLN A 129 5.13 15.48 7.35
N GLY A 130 5.32 14.84 6.19
CA GLY A 130 6.42 13.91 5.93
C GLY A 130 6.25 12.53 6.56
N LEU A 131 5.07 12.20 7.09
CA LEU A 131 4.77 10.87 7.64
C LEU A 131 4.59 9.81 6.54
N THR A 132 4.26 10.25 5.35
CA THR A 132 4.32 9.44 4.11
C THR A 132 4.88 10.27 2.96
N ARG A 133 5.57 9.65 2.02
CA ARG A 133 6.06 10.32 0.81
C ARG A 133 4.98 10.48 -0.25
N HIS A 134 4.09 9.49 -0.36
CA HIS A 134 3.00 9.44 -1.33
C HIS A 134 1.72 8.93 -0.67
N ILE A 135 0.59 9.28 -1.25
CA ILE A 135 -0.72 8.77 -0.85
C ILE A 135 -1.40 8.02 -1.99
N GLY A 136 -2.24 7.07 -1.63
CA GLY A 136 -3.03 6.32 -2.58
C GLY A 136 -4.28 5.73 -1.92
N VAL A 137 -4.98 4.92 -2.70
CA VAL A 137 -6.20 4.24 -2.28
C VAL A 137 -6.12 2.76 -2.63
N SER A 138 -6.98 1.96 -2.04
CA SER A 138 -7.10 0.55 -2.35
C SER A 138 -8.58 0.17 -2.47
N ASN A 139 -8.90 -0.68 -3.46
CA ASN A 139 -10.25 -1.15 -3.73
C ASN A 139 -11.27 -0.05 -4.13
N PHE A 140 -10.80 1.12 -4.56
CA PHE A 140 -11.66 2.18 -5.03
C PHE A 140 -12.15 1.90 -6.45
N ASN A 141 -13.45 2.07 -6.68
CA ASN A 141 -14.03 2.09 -8.02
C ASN A 141 -13.84 3.47 -8.67
N ILE A 142 -14.22 3.61 -9.94
CA ILE A 142 -14.07 4.86 -10.69
C ILE A 142 -14.78 6.04 -10.00
N ALA A 143 -16.00 5.83 -9.49
CA ALA A 143 -16.75 6.88 -8.82
C ALA A 143 -16.07 7.35 -7.53
N ASN A 144 -15.56 6.41 -6.72
CA ASN A 144 -14.80 6.73 -5.52
C ASN A 144 -13.53 7.55 -5.85
N ILE A 145 -12.82 7.19 -6.94
CA ILE A 145 -11.61 7.91 -7.35
C ILE A 145 -11.93 9.32 -7.82
N ILE A 146 -13.00 9.48 -8.64
CA ILE A 146 -13.45 10.80 -9.09
C ILE A 146 -13.79 11.67 -7.89
N GLU A 147 -14.50 11.13 -6.92
CA GLU A 147 -14.84 11.85 -5.71
C GLU A 147 -13.61 12.20 -4.86
N ALA A 148 -12.74 11.24 -4.58
CA ALA A 148 -11.51 11.48 -3.83
C ALA A 148 -10.64 12.57 -4.47
N LYS A 149 -10.53 12.59 -5.79
CA LYS A 149 -9.76 13.62 -6.53
C LYS A 149 -10.30 15.04 -6.37
N LYS A 150 -11.56 15.23 -6.02
CA LYS A 150 -12.10 16.59 -5.77
C LYS A 150 -11.51 17.23 -4.51
N TYR A 151 -11.10 16.41 -3.55
CA TYR A 151 -10.63 16.84 -2.24
C TYR A 151 -9.12 16.69 -2.05
N ALA A 152 -8.44 16.04 -2.99
CA ALA A 152 -7.00 15.84 -2.93
C ALA A 152 -6.27 17.07 -3.47
N ASP A 153 -5.38 17.63 -2.67
CA ASP A 153 -4.48 18.74 -3.07
C ASP A 153 -3.04 18.25 -3.34
N VAL A 154 -2.80 16.95 -3.21
CA VAL A 154 -1.60 16.24 -3.67
C VAL A 154 -2.02 15.03 -4.52
N PRO A 155 -1.15 14.50 -5.39
CA PRO A 155 -1.51 13.39 -6.24
C PRO A 155 -1.86 12.11 -5.46
N ILE A 156 -3.00 11.48 -5.81
CA ILE A 156 -3.29 10.07 -5.48
C ILE A 156 -2.53 9.25 -6.52
N VAL A 157 -1.43 8.57 -6.11
CA VAL A 157 -0.50 7.96 -7.07
C VAL A 157 -0.85 6.52 -7.44
N VAL A 158 -1.63 5.83 -6.60
CA VAL A 158 -1.94 4.39 -6.73
C VAL A 158 -3.41 4.12 -6.40
N ASN A 159 -4.00 3.15 -7.11
CA ASN A 159 -5.13 2.37 -6.64
C ASN A 159 -4.72 0.88 -6.62
N GLN A 160 -4.58 0.32 -5.43
CA GLN A 160 -4.23 -1.09 -5.26
C GLN A 160 -5.51 -1.94 -5.27
N VAL A 161 -5.61 -2.90 -6.18
CA VAL A 161 -6.81 -3.72 -6.36
C VAL A 161 -6.45 -5.18 -6.59
N GLU A 162 -7.40 -6.11 -6.39
CA GLU A 162 -7.23 -7.49 -6.83
C GLU A 162 -7.06 -7.52 -8.35
N PHE A 163 -5.91 -8.03 -8.80
CA PHE A 163 -5.62 -8.12 -10.22
C PHE A 163 -4.73 -9.33 -10.51
N HIS A 164 -5.26 -10.26 -11.30
CA HIS A 164 -4.61 -11.51 -11.68
C HIS A 164 -5.23 -12.06 -12.98
N PRO A 165 -4.69 -13.13 -13.61
CA PRO A 165 -5.14 -13.61 -14.91
C PRO A 165 -6.63 -13.96 -15.02
N PHE A 166 -7.31 -14.24 -13.90
CA PHE A 166 -8.74 -14.60 -13.89
C PHE A 166 -9.69 -13.41 -13.72
N ILE A 167 -9.18 -12.20 -13.51
CA ILE A 167 -10.00 -10.99 -13.33
C ILE A 167 -9.71 -9.98 -14.43
N LYS A 168 -10.77 -9.50 -15.10
CA LYS A 168 -10.67 -8.43 -16.09
C LYS A 168 -11.00 -7.08 -15.45
N GLN A 169 -10.04 -6.20 -15.39
CA GLN A 169 -10.17 -4.83 -14.84
C GLN A 169 -9.92 -3.74 -15.91
N ASN A 170 -10.16 -4.06 -17.19
CA ASN A 170 -9.77 -3.21 -18.33
C ASN A 170 -10.32 -1.77 -18.21
N THR A 171 -11.60 -1.63 -17.82
CA THR A 171 -12.23 -0.30 -17.68
C THR A 171 -11.56 0.52 -16.60
N LEU A 172 -11.33 -0.09 -15.42
CA LEU A 172 -10.63 0.57 -14.32
C LEU A 172 -9.20 0.91 -14.72
N GLN A 173 -8.47 -0.03 -15.32
CA GLN A 173 -7.08 0.16 -15.76
C GLN A 173 -6.96 1.32 -16.76
N THR A 174 -7.85 1.37 -17.76
CA THR A 174 -7.89 2.46 -18.75
C THR A 174 -8.16 3.80 -18.07
N PHE A 175 -9.12 3.84 -17.14
CA PHE A 175 -9.44 5.04 -16.38
C PHE A 175 -8.23 5.52 -15.56
N LEU A 176 -7.59 4.62 -14.81
CA LEU A 176 -6.42 4.94 -13.97
C LEU A 176 -5.26 5.49 -14.81
N ASN A 177 -4.96 4.84 -15.94
CA ASN A 177 -3.91 5.28 -16.86
C ASN A 177 -4.16 6.70 -17.38
N ASN A 178 -5.40 7.01 -17.78
CA ASN A 178 -5.80 8.34 -18.24
C ASN A 178 -5.70 9.42 -17.16
N HIS A 179 -5.71 9.02 -15.91
CA HIS A 179 -5.59 9.92 -14.76
C HIS A 179 -4.23 9.88 -14.07
N HIS A 180 -3.24 9.20 -14.66
CA HIS A 180 -1.87 9.04 -14.13
C HIS A 180 -1.82 8.38 -12.73
N ILE A 181 -2.78 7.49 -12.45
CA ILE A 181 -2.83 6.68 -11.23
C ILE A 181 -2.34 5.28 -11.59
N LEU A 182 -1.36 4.75 -10.88
CA LEU A 182 -0.87 3.40 -11.08
C LEU A 182 -1.92 2.38 -10.57
N LEU A 183 -2.18 1.31 -11.36
CA LEU A 183 -2.83 0.14 -10.85
C LEU A 183 -1.77 -0.77 -10.23
N GLU A 184 -1.90 -1.05 -8.94
CA GLU A 184 -1.07 -2.01 -8.22
C GLU A 184 -1.90 -3.26 -7.92
N ALA A 185 -1.33 -4.43 -8.22
CA ALA A 185 -2.02 -5.70 -8.08
C ALA A 185 -1.77 -6.32 -6.70
N TYR A 186 -2.84 -6.57 -5.92
CA TYR A 186 -2.73 -7.54 -4.84
C TYR A 186 -3.24 -8.92 -5.30
N SER A 187 -2.82 -9.99 -4.62
CA SER A 187 -3.08 -11.39 -5.00
C SER A 187 -2.78 -11.70 -6.47
N PRO A 188 -1.63 -11.28 -7.04
CA PRO A 188 -1.37 -11.37 -8.49
C PRO A 188 -1.28 -12.83 -9.00
N LEU A 189 -1.10 -13.79 -8.10
CA LEU A 189 -1.11 -15.23 -8.38
C LEU A 189 -2.44 -15.90 -8.02
N ALA A 190 -3.53 -15.13 -7.82
CA ALA A 190 -4.86 -15.64 -7.44
C ALA A 190 -4.77 -16.60 -6.25
N ARG A 191 -3.97 -16.25 -5.23
CA ARG A 191 -3.71 -17.07 -4.02
C ARG A 191 -3.21 -18.49 -4.33
N GLY A 192 -2.51 -18.66 -5.46
CA GLY A 192 -1.98 -19.94 -5.90
C GLY A 192 -2.81 -20.65 -6.97
N ASP A 193 -4.02 -20.21 -7.27
CA ASP A 193 -4.90 -20.85 -8.27
C ASP A 193 -4.31 -20.82 -9.68
N VAL A 194 -3.43 -19.88 -9.98
CA VAL A 194 -2.72 -19.85 -11.28
C VAL A 194 -1.89 -21.10 -11.51
N PHE A 195 -1.39 -21.74 -10.46
CA PHE A 195 -0.56 -22.95 -10.58
C PHE A 195 -1.38 -24.22 -10.88
N ASN A 196 -2.69 -24.17 -10.70
CA ASN A 196 -3.62 -25.25 -10.99
C ASN A 196 -4.28 -25.12 -12.36
N ASN A 197 -3.92 -24.11 -13.15
CA ASN A 197 -4.51 -23.83 -14.43
C ASN A 197 -3.61 -24.31 -15.58
N GLU A 198 -4.12 -25.22 -16.43
CA GLU A 198 -3.34 -25.82 -17.52
C GLU A 198 -3.00 -24.84 -18.67
N THR A 199 -3.63 -23.64 -18.68
CA THR A 199 -3.46 -22.64 -19.75
C THR A 199 -2.48 -21.53 -19.34
N ILE A 200 -2.25 -21.35 -18.07
CA ILE A 200 -1.33 -20.39 -17.46
C ILE A 200 -0.12 -21.16 -16.97
#